data_53fe01fc53595c9beeae12d83e1af13e
#
_entry.id   53fe01fc53595c9beeae12d83e1af13e
#
_cell.length_a   1.000
_cell.length_b   1.000
_cell.length_c   1.000
_cell.angle_alpha   90.00
_cell.angle_beta   90.00
_cell.angle_gamma   90.00
#
_symmetry.space_group_name_H-M   'P 1'
#
loop_
_entity.id
_entity.type
_entity.pdbx_description
1 polymer ?
#
loop_
_entity_poly.entity_id
_entity_poly.type
_entity_poly.pdbx_seq_one_letter_code
_entity_poly.pdbx_strand_id
1 'polypeptide(L)'
;MSRGVNWRSMNTARTGRERWQGVAWIAVSATGFGAMAIFAKIAYQEAVSLTSMLFLRFVIAGLLLAAWGVLLGMRWPRGPDLLWLVAMGALGYVGQSFCYFAALKYASAGLVGLLLYLYPAIVTVLSALLYRRRIGAARGWAVIAALAGTALTVGGDLHSQPLGIALGVTGALIYSIYILAGEKVLPRVGALPAATVVMLSAAAVYGGAVAAAGPALPGSVAGWSAVLAIAIFSTLLAILGFLKGLEKLGATDASTLSTLEPLVTIGLALLVLGETVTGLQLAGGALILAAVIYLARHGAQAVRD
;
A
#
# COMPACT_ATOMS: atom_id res chain seq x y z
N MET A 1 -0.40 -40.87 13.45
CA MET A 1 -1.78 -40.52 13.01
C MET A 1 -1.88 -39.02 12.91
N SER A 2 -1.56 -38.44 11.73
CA SER A 2 -1.67 -37.01 11.42
C SER A 2 -3.12 -36.74 11.01
N ARG A 3 -3.84 -36.00 11.83
CA ARG A 3 -5.16 -35.51 11.44
C ARG A 3 -4.93 -34.40 10.38
N GLY A 4 -5.11 -34.75 9.12
CA GLY A 4 -5.12 -33.80 8.02
C GLY A 4 -6.19 -32.73 8.27
N VAL A 5 -5.77 -31.49 8.35
CA VAL A 5 -6.67 -30.35 8.42
C VAL A 5 -7.45 -30.29 7.11
N ASN A 6 -8.75 -30.60 7.18
CA ASN A 6 -9.64 -30.59 6.02
C ASN A 6 -10.01 -29.15 5.65
N TRP A 7 -9.24 -28.56 4.75
CA TRP A 7 -9.46 -27.18 4.24
C TRP A 7 -10.80 -27.00 3.54
N ARG A 8 -11.51 -28.09 3.16
CA ARG A 8 -12.84 -28.02 2.56
C ARG A 8 -13.96 -27.71 3.58
N SER A 9 -13.75 -27.96 4.86
CA SER A 9 -14.78 -27.70 5.89
C SER A 9 -14.75 -26.26 6.44
N MET A 10 -13.75 -25.44 6.10
CA MET A 10 -13.70 -24.02 6.49
C MET A 10 -14.50 -23.09 5.57
N ASN A 11 -15.14 -23.62 4.57
CA ASN A 11 -16.05 -22.87 3.70
C ASN A 11 -17.52 -23.05 4.10
N THR A 12 -17.77 -23.12 5.41
CA THR A 12 -19.13 -22.94 5.94
C THR A 12 -19.60 -21.57 5.51
N ALA A 13 -20.79 -21.50 4.92
CA ALA A 13 -21.40 -20.27 4.44
C ALA A 13 -21.26 -19.16 5.50
N ARG A 14 -20.31 -18.26 5.27
CA ARG A 14 -20.11 -17.08 6.13
C ARG A 14 -21.46 -16.36 6.16
N THR A 15 -21.94 -16.02 7.34
CA THR A 15 -23.23 -15.33 7.45
C THR A 15 -23.18 -14.04 6.63
N GLY A 16 -24.28 -13.64 6.01
CA GLY A 16 -24.33 -12.40 5.22
C GLY A 16 -23.79 -11.20 6.03
N ARG A 17 -24.01 -11.21 7.35
CA ARG A 17 -23.50 -10.18 8.29
C ARG A 17 -21.97 -10.15 8.36
N GLU A 18 -21.29 -11.29 8.42
CA GLU A 18 -19.81 -11.36 8.46
C GLU A 18 -19.19 -10.86 7.17
N ARG A 19 -19.81 -11.17 6.03
CA ARG A 19 -19.37 -10.67 4.73
C ARG A 19 -19.48 -9.15 4.65
N TRP A 20 -20.61 -8.57 5.06
CA TRP A 20 -20.80 -7.11 5.09
C TRP A 20 -19.81 -6.42 6.05
N GLN A 21 -19.52 -7.01 7.21
CA GLN A 21 -18.47 -6.51 8.10
C GLN A 21 -17.09 -6.52 7.42
N GLY A 22 -16.76 -7.57 6.67
CA GLY A 22 -15.51 -7.63 5.91
C GLY A 22 -15.43 -6.53 4.85
N VAL A 23 -16.51 -6.31 4.09
CA VAL A 23 -16.61 -5.21 3.12
C VAL A 23 -16.43 -3.86 3.78
N ALA A 24 -17.09 -3.62 4.91
CA ALA A 24 -16.94 -2.36 5.67
C ALA A 24 -15.51 -2.13 6.14
N TRP A 25 -14.82 -3.16 6.63
CA TRP A 25 -13.41 -3.05 7.04
C TRP A 25 -12.48 -2.73 5.86
N ILE A 26 -12.68 -3.36 4.70
CA ILE A 26 -11.87 -3.01 3.50
C ILE A 26 -12.22 -1.61 3.01
N ALA A 27 -13.47 -1.17 3.07
CA ALA A 27 -13.84 0.19 2.69
C ALA A 27 -13.16 1.23 3.61
N VAL A 28 -13.12 1.00 4.93
CA VAL A 28 -12.37 1.83 5.88
C VAL A 28 -10.88 1.85 5.52
N SER A 29 -10.29 0.70 5.22
CA SER A 29 -8.90 0.58 4.81
C SER A 29 -8.62 1.37 3.53
N ALA A 30 -9.40 1.14 2.48
CA ALA A 30 -9.25 1.80 1.19
C ALA A 30 -9.41 3.33 1.30
N THR A 31 -10.36 3.79 2.13
CA THR A 31 -10.53 5.22 2.42
C THR A 31 -9.32 5.77 3.16
N GLY A 32 -8.80 5.05 4.15
CA GLY A 32 -7.62 5.46 4.88
C GLY A 32 -6.38 5.58 4.00
N PHE A 33 -6.07 4.55 3.22
CA PHE A 33 -4.93 4.60 2.29
C PHE A 33 -5.14 5.62 1.17
N GLY A 34 -6.34 5.70 0.60
CA GLY A 34 -6.67 6.67 -0.44
C GLY A 34 -6.55 8.13 0.00
N ALA A 35 -6.89 8.43 1.25
CA ALA A 35 -6.75 9.76 1.82
C ALA A 35 -5.30 10.16 2.13
N MET A 36 -4.36 9.21 2.15
CA MET A 36 -2.98 9.45 2.54
C MET A 36 -2.28 10.51 1.70
N ALA A 37 -2.47 10.47 0.38
CA ALA A 37 -1.89 11.44 -0.54
C ALA A 37 -2.40 12.87 -0.26
N ILE A 38 -3.67 12.99 0.10
CA ILE A 38 -4.31 14.28 0.40
C ILE A 38 -3.72 14.88 1.67
N PHE A 39 -3.66 14.09 2.75
CA PHE A 39 -3.04 14.55 4.00
C PHE A 39 -1.56 14.89 3.82
N ALA A 40 -0.83 14.15 2.97
CA ALA A 40 0.56 14.46 2.66
C ALA A 40 0.70 15.81 1.94
N LYS A 41 -0.16 16.10 0.96
CA LYS A 41 -0.16 17.41 0.29
C LYS A 41 -0.51 18.55 1.25
N ILE A 42 -1.47 18.35 2.15
CA ILE A 42 -1.77 19.33 3.21
C ILE A 42 -0.55 19.54 4.11
N ALA A 43 0.12 18.47 4.56
CA ALA A 43 1.32 18.59 5.37
C ALA A 43 2.45 19.35 4.65
N TYR A 44 2.60 19.18 3.33
CA TYR A 44 3.55 19.94 2.54
C TYR A 44 3.20 21.43 2.43
N GLN A 45 1.92 21.77 2.31
CA GLN A 45 1.47 23.17 2.35
C GLN A 45 1.78 23.85 3.68
N GLU A 46 1.80 23.07 4.78
CA GLU A 46 2.18 23.51 6.12
C GLU A 46 3.71 23.39 6.39
N ALA A 47 4.53 23.36 5.33
CA ALA A 47 5.98 23.33 5.36
C ALA A 47 6.60 22.15 6.13
N VAL A 48 5.84 21.06 6.36
CA VAL A 48 6.38 19.84 6.99
C VAL A 48 7.32 19.14 6.00
N SER A 49 8.55 18.83 6.45
CA SER A 49 9.49 18.13 5.58
C SER A 49 9.05 16.67 5.36
N LEU A 50 9.42 16.12 4.20
CA LEU A 50 9.14 14.73 3.86
C LEU A 50 9.69 13.77 4.92
N THR A 51 10.92 13.98 5.35
CA THR A 51 11.59 13.12 6.33
C THR A 51 10.93 13.17 7.70
N SER A 52 10.57 14.38 8.19
CA SER A 52 9.88 14.55 9.48
C SER A 52 8.46 13.95 9.43
N MET A 53 7.73 14.13 8.33
CA MET A 53 6.40 13.55 8.16
C MET A 53 6.46 12.02 8.18
N LEU A 54 7.40 11.41 7.45
CA LEU A 54 7.56 9.96 7.42
C LEU A 54 8.09 9.39 8.75
N PHE A 55 8.99 10.11 9.42
CA PHE A 55 9.42 9.76 10.76
C PHE A 55 8.24 9.70 11.74
N LEU A 56 7.47 10.78 11.83
CA LEU A 56 6.31 10.87 12.71
C LEU A 56 5.26 9.80 12.37
N ARG A 57 4.97 9.61 11.07
CA ARG A 57 4.07 8.56 10.60
C ARG A 57 4.48 7.19 11.13
N PHE A 58 5.74 6.81 10.93
CA PHE A 58 6.21 5.46 11.23
C PHE A 58 6.45 5.24 12.73
N VAL A 59 6.93 6.23 13.46
CA VAL A 59 7.11 6.09 14.91
C VAL A 59 5.77 5.99 15.62
N ILE A 60 4.79 6.84 15.28
CA ILE A 60 3.47 6.80 15.89
C ILE A 60 2.77 5.47 15.57
N ALA A 61 2.68 5.11 14.27
CA ALA A 61 2.03 3.87 13.87
C ALA A 61 2.75 2.63 14.42
N GLY A 62 4.08 2.60 14.39
CA GLY A 62 4.90 1.50 14.89
C GLY A 62 4.75 1.30 16.40
N LEU A 63 4.77 2.38 17.19
CA LEU A 63 4.57 2.31 18.64
C LEU A 63 3.15 1.87 19.01
N LEU A 64 2.12 2.37 18.31
CA LEU A 64 0.73 1.95 18.52
C LEU A 64 0.51 0.48 18.16
N LEU A 65 1.09 0.01 17.03
CA LEU A 65 1.06 -1.41 16.66
C LEU A 65 1.82 -2.28 17.66
N ALA A 66 2.96 -1.81 18.16
CA ALA A 66 3.74 -2.51 19.20
C ALA A 66 2.95 -2.61 20.50
N ALA A 67 2.37 -1.52 20.97
CA ALA A 67 1.51 -1.51 22.17
C ALA A 67 0.32 -2.45 22.00
N TRP A 68 -0.37 -2.39 20.85
CA TRP A 68 -1.46 -3.31 20.52
C TRP A 68 -0.99 -4.77 20.50
N GLY A 69 0.17 -5.04 19.91
CA GLY A 69 0.75 -6.38 19.85
C GLY A 69 1.08 -6.92 21.24
N VAL A 70 1.64 -6.10 22.13
CA VAL A 70 1.92 -6.48 23.53
C VAL A 70 0.63 -6.83 24.26
N LEU A 71 -0.43 -6.03 24.12
CA LEU A 71 -1.74 -6.28 24.74
C LEU A 71 -2.37 -7.60 24.27
N LEU A 72 -2.12 -7.99 23.00
CA LEU A 72 -2.58 -9.26 22.44
C LEU A 72 -1.65 -10.44 22.73
N GLY A 73 -0.57 -10.28 23.49
CA GLY A 73 0.43 -11.32 23.72
C GLY A 73 1.20 -11.73 22.46
N MET A 74 1.41 -10.78 21.54
CA MET A 74 2.12 -11.00 20.28
C MET A 74 3.52 -11.59 20.52
N ARG A 75 3.87 -12.64 19.77
CA ARG A 75 5.23 -13.18 19.77
C ARG A 75 6.09 -12.36 18.80
N TRP A 76 7.15 -11.76 19.33
CA TRP A 76 8.11 -11.02 18.51
C TRP A 76 8.92 -11.97 17.63
N PRO A 77 9.11 -11.65 16.35
CA PRO A 77 9.97 -12.39 15.45
C PRO A 77 11.42 -12.36 15.97
N ARG A 78 12.17 -13.40 15.72
CA ARG A 78 13.56 -13.58 16.19
C ARG A 78 14.44 -14.13 15.08
N GLY A 79 15.75 -14.00 15.27
CA GLY A 79 16.75 -14.59 14.36
C GLY A 79 16.60 -14.08 12.90
N PRO A 80 16.72 -14.99 11.91
CA PRO A 80 16.70 -14.58 10.49
C PRO A 80 15.41 -13.87 10.05
N ASP A 81 14.25 -14.25 10.61
CA ASP A 81 12.98 -13.61 10.27
C ASP A 81 12.93 -12.16 10.73
N LEU A 82 13.47 -11.86 11.93
CA LEU A 82 13.60 -10.47 12.42
C LEU A 82 14.52 -9.66 11.50
N LEU A 83 15.70 -10.20 11.16
CA LEU A 83 16.65 -9.50 10.30
C LEU A 83 16.06 -9.22 8.91
N TRP A 84 15.32 -10.19 8.36
CA TRP A 84 14.63 -10.03 7.07
C TRP A 84 13.57 -8.93 7.13
N LEU A 85 12.76 -8.89 8.18
CA LEU A 85 11.75 -7.85 8.36
C LEU A 85 12.36 -6.47 8.59
N VAL A 86 13.47 -6.39 9.34
CA VAL A 86 14.24 -5.15 9.50
C VAL A 86 14.75 -4.66 8.15
N ALA A 87 15.33 -5.52 7.32
CA ALA A 87 15.78 -5.16 5.98
C ALA A 87 14.62 -4.73 5.08
N MET A 88 13.47 -5.43 5.14
CA MET A 88 12.26 -5.04 4.42
C MET A 88 11.76 -3.66 4.84
N GLY A 89 11.81 -3.32 6.14
CA GLY A 89 11.42 -2.02 6.66
C GLY A 89 12.42 -0.93 6.30
N ALA A 90 13.70 -1.15 6.61
CA ALA A 90 14.74 -0.15 6.47
C ALA A 90 15.13 0.16 5.01
N LEU A 91 14.96 -0.78 4.10
CA LEU A 91 15.29 -0.59 2.68
C LEU A 91 14.03 -0.56 1.81
N GLY A 92 13.22 -1.61 1.87
CA GLY A 92 12.05 -1.76 1.00
C GLY A 92 10.98 -0.73 1.29
N TYR A 93 10.49 -0.67 2.53
CA TYR A 93 9.40 0.23 2.88
C TYR A 93 9.84 1.71 2.97
N VAL A 94 11.08 1.96 3.41
CA VAL A 94 11.69 3.31 3.34
C VAL A 94 11.79 3.78 1.90
N GLY A 95 12.36 2.97 1.00
CA GLY A 95 12.50 3.34 -0.40
C GLY A 95 11.15 3.56 -1.10
N GLN A 96 10.18 2.67 -0.88
CA GLN A 96 8.85 2.80 -1.44
C GLN A 96 8.15 4.06 -0.93
N SER A 97 8.12 4.27 0.39
CA SER A 97 7.45 5.44 0.97
C SER A 97 8.14 6.75 0.59
N PHE A 98 9.48 6.78 0.54
CA PHE A 98 10.21 7.94 0.06
C PHE A 98 9.80 8.29 -1.38
N CYS A 99 9.84 7.32 -2.29
CA CYS A 99 9.47 7.54 -3.69
C CYS A 99 8.01 8.00 -3.83
N TYR A 100 7.07 7.37 -3.13
CA TYR A 100 5.66 7.74 -3.17
C TYR A 100 5.43 9.17 -2.67
N PHE A 101 5.92 9.50 -1.48
CA PHE A 101 5.70 10.83 -0.90
C PHE A 101 6.52 11.92 -1.59
N ALA A 102 7.71 11.61 -2.11
CA ALA A 102 8.46 12.56 -2.93
C ALA A 102 7.75 12.82 -4.26
N ALA A 103 7.14 11.81 -4.89
CA ALA A 103 6.36 11.96 -6.12
C ALA A 103 5.23 12.99 -5.97
N LEU A 104 4.56 13.04 -4.81
CA LEU A 104 3.49 14.00 -4.51
C LEU A 104 3.91 15.47 -4.54
N LYS A 105 5.21 15.76 -4.50
CA LYS A 105 5.73 17.11 -4.67
C LYS A 105 5.79 17.56 -6.14
N TYR A 106 5.81 16.59 -7.06
CA TYR A 106 6.06 16.83 -8.48
C TYR A 106 4.92 16.35 -9.37
N ALA A 107 3.93 15.66 -8.81
CA ALA A 107 2.81 15.09 -9.55
C ALA A 107 1.49 15.22 -8.76
N SER A 108 0.37 15.10 -9.47
CA SER A 108 -0.96 15.10 -8.87
C SER A 108 -1.16 13.89 -7.95
N ALA A 109 -1.98 14.06 -6.91
CA ALA A 109 -2.26 12.96 -5.96
C ALA A 109 -2.96 11.79 -6.67
N GLY A 110 -3.88 12.11 -7.59
CA GLY A 110 -4.56 11.11 -8.41
C GLY A 110 -3.61 10.28 -9.26
N LEU A 111 -2.65 10.95 -9.95
CA LEU A 111 -1.65 10.24 -10.77
C LEU A 111 -0.74 9.37 -9.92
N VAL A 112 -0.19 9.88 -8.82
CA VAL A 112 0.72 9.12 -7.95
C VAL A 112 0.01 7.88 -7.37
N GLY A 113 -1.27 8.03 -6.98
CA GLY A 113 -2.09 6.91 -6.54
C GLY A 113 -2.24 5.83 -7.62
N LEU A 114 -2.55 6.23 -8.87
CA LEU A 114 -2.67 5.29 -9.98
C LEU A 114 -1.33 4.65 -10.38
N LEU A 115 -0.22 5.39 -10.35
CA LEU A 115 1.11 4.83 -10.62
C LEU A 115 1.51 3.76 -9.62
N LEU A 116 1.15 3.91 -8.34
CA LEU A 116 1.40 2.88 -7.35
C LEU A 116 0.66 1.59 -7.72
N TYR A 117 -0.56 1.67 -8.27
CA TYR A 117 -1.35 0.51 -8.69
C TYR A 117 -0.81 -0.26 -9.91
N LEU A 118 0.35 0.12 -10.44
CA LEU A 118 1.14 -0.74 -11.34
C LEU A 118 1.73 -1.97 -10.63
N TYR A 119 1.84 -1.94 -9.29
CA TYR A 119 2.53 -3.01 -8.56
C TYR A 119 2.00 -4.43 -8.86
N PRO A 120 0.69 -4.71 -9.06
CA PRO A 120 0.25 -6.08 -9.36
C PRO A 120 0.72 -6.57 -10.73
N ALA A 121 0.81 -5.69 -11.72
CA ALA A 121 1.36 -6.01 -13.03
C ALA A 121 2.87 -6.30 -12.93
N ILE A 122 3.61 -5.46 -12.20
CA ILE A 122 5.05 -5.63 -11.96
C ILE A 122 5.30 -6.91 -11.16
N VAL A 123 4.54 -7.20 -10.10
CA VAL A 123 4.63 -8.44 -9.32
C VAL A 123 4.41 -9.65 -10.21
N THR A 124 3.42 -9.60 -11.12
CA THR A 124 3.15 -10.69 -12.06
C THR A 124 4.37 -10.97 -12.95
N VAL A 125 4.98 -9.93 -13.51
CA VAL A 125 6.17 -10.06 -14.36
C VAL A 125 7.38 -10.55 -13.55
N LEU A 126 7.68 -9.90 -12.42
CA LEU A 126 8.81 -10.28 -11.57
C LEU A 126 8.69 -11.70 -11.03
N SER A 127 7.48 -12.11 -10.61
CA SER A 127 7.21 -13.47 -10.16
C SER A 127 7.45 -14.49 -11.26
N ALA A 128 6.99 -14.20 -12.48
CA ALA A 128 7.24 -15.08 -13.63
C ALA A 128 8.73 -15.21 -13.95
N LEU A 129 9.48 -14.11 -13.91
CA LEU A 129 10.93 -14.11 -14.13
C LEU A 129 11.66 -14.88 -13.01
N LEU A 130 11.33 -14.60 -11.74
CA LEU A 130 11.98 -15.18 -10.57
C LEU A 130 11.77 -16.70 -10.49
N TYR A 131 10.54 -17.15 -10.72
CA TYR A 131 10.16 -18.55 -10.63
C TYR A 131 10.20 -19.27 -11.99
N ARG A 132 10.68 -18.60 -13.05
CA ARG A 132 10.78 -19.13 -14.43
C ARG A 132 9.46 -19.72 -14.93
N ARG A 133 8.33 -19.11 -14.55
CA ARG A 133 7.00 -19.55 -14.96
C ARG A 133 6.53 -18.77 -16.19
N ARG A 134 5.80 -19.44 -17.08
CA ARG A 134 5.18 -18.75 -18.23
C ARG A 134 4.00 -17.92 -17.78
N ILE A 135 3.94 -16.67 -18.24
CA ILE A 135 2.75 -15.83 -18.06
C ILE A 135 1.70 -16.32 -19.05
N GLY A 136 0.56 -16.81 -18.57
CA GLY A 136 -0.55 -17.18 -19.45
C GLY A 136 -1.03 -15.96 -20.25
N ALA A 137 -1.51 -16.17 -21.47
CA ALA A 137 -1.89 -15.09 -22.41
C ALA A 137 -2.84 -14.05 -21.78
N ALA A 138 -3.84 -14.48 -21.04
CA ALA A 138 -4.80 -13.58 -20.40
C ALA A 138 -4.14 -12.66 -19.33
N ARG A 139 -3.17 -13.16 -18.56
CA ARG A 139 -2.39 -12.33 -17.64
C ARG A 139 -1.46 -11.38 -18.37
N GLY A 140 -0.85 -11.85 -19.48
CA GLY A 140 -0.04 -11.01 -20.36
C GLY A 140 -0.84 -9.81 -20.87
N TRP A 141 -2.07 -10.02 -21.34
CA TRP A 141 -2.96 -8.95 -21.76
C TRP A 141 -3.33 -7.99 -20.62
N ALA A 142 -3.54 -8.49 -19.41
CA ALA A 142 -3.80 -7.63 -18.25
C ALA A 142 -2.58 -6.75 -17.90
N VAL A 143 -1.36 -7.28 -17.99
CA VAL A 143 -0.13 -6.48 -17.82
C VAL A 143 -0.03 -5.40 -18.90
N ILE A 144 -0.26 -5.75 -20.18
CA ILE A 144 -0.25 -4.78 -21.28
C ILE A 144 -1.32 -3.70 -21.07
N ALA A 145 -2.53 -4.09 -20.64
CA ALA A 145 -3.61 -3.16 -20.32
C ALA A 145 -3.22 -2.19 -19.18
N ALA A 146 -2.56 -2.68 -18.12
CA ALA A 146 -2.08 -1.83 -17.03
C ALA A 146 -1.03 -0.83 -17.52
N LEU A 147 -0.09 -1.24 -18.37
CA LEU A 147 0.93 -0.35 -18.96
C LEU A 147 0.30 0.68 -19.91
N ALA A 148 -0.64 0.27 -20.76
CA ALA A 148 -1.38 1.17 -21.65
C ALA A 148 -2.21 2.18 -20.84
N GLY A 149 -2.91 1.72 -19.79
CA GLY A 149 -3.65 2.59 -18.88
C GLY A 149 -2.75 3.62 -18.20
N THR A 150 -1.54 3.21 -17.79
CA THR A 150 -0.55 4.13 -17.24
C THR A 150 -0.11 5.18 -18.25
N ALA A 151 0.19 4.78 -19.48
CA ALA A 151 0.56 5.72 -20.53
C ALA A 151 -0.55 6.74 -20.81
N LEU A 152 -1.82 6.31 -20.84
CA LEU A 152 -2.98 7.21 -20.97
C LEU A 152 -3.09 8.17 -19.78
N THR A 153 -2.94 7.64 -18.55
CA THR A 153 -3.04 8.47 -17.33
C THR A 153 -1.93 9.53 -17.29
N VAL A 154 -0.70 9.15 -17.61
CA VAL A 154 0.46 10.07 -17.67
C VAL A 154 0.25 11.09 -18.80
N GLY A 155 -0.17 10.66 -19.98
CA GLY A 155 -0.42 11.54 -21.12
C GLY A 155 -1.56 12.52 -20.91
N GLY A 156 -2.49 12.19 -20.00
CA GLY A 156 -3.59 13.09 -19.59
C GLY A 156 -3.24 14.06 -18.47
N ASP A 157 -2.11 13.90 -17.79
CA ASP A 157 -1.70 14.78 -16.70
C ASP A 157 -0.78 15.90 -17.21
N LEU A 158 -1.36 17.08 -17.39
CA LEU A 158 -0.66 18.24 -17.95
C LEU A 158 0.21 19.00 -16.95
N HIS A 159 0.09 18.71 -15.66
CA HIS A 159 0.73 19.45 -14.57
C HIS A 159 1.85 18.68 -13.86
N SER A 160 1.92 17.38 -14.07
CA SER A 160 2.92 16.53 -13.42
C SER A 160 4.28 16.59 -14.11
N GLN A 161 5.31 16.70 -13.30
CA GLN A 161 6.70 16.70 -13.78
C GLN A 161 7.20 15.27 -14.02
N PRO A 162 8.10 15.04 -14.99
CA PRO A 162 8.68 13.71 -15.27
C PRO A 162 9.33 13.05 -14.05
N LEU A 163 9.92 13.86 -13.15
CA LEU A 163 10.51 13.36 -11.90
C LEU A 163 9.45 12.72 -10.99
N GLY A 164 8.25 13.34 -10.87
CA GLY A 164 7.15 12.78 -10.09
C GLY A 164 6.67 11.43 -10.64
N ILE A 165 6.57 11.33 -11.98
CA ILE A 165 6.20 10.09 -12.67
C ILE A 165 7.27 9.01 -12.43
N ALA A 166 8.55 9.34 -12.60
CA ALA A 166 9.66 8.42 -12.38
C ALA A 166 9.70 7.91 -10.94
N LEU A 167 9.50 8.79 -9.95
CA LEU A 167 9.41 8.43 -8.54
C LEU A 167 8.20 7.52 -8.27
N GLY A 168 7.02 7.82 -8.83
CA GLY A 168 5.83 6.99 -8.68
C GLY A 168 6.02 5.56 -9.20
N VAL A 169 6.58 5.42 -10.43
CA VAL A 169 6.90 4.12 -11.02
C VAL A 169 7.98 3.38 -10.22
N THR A 170 9.02 4.08 -9.76
CA THR A 170 10.07 3.51 -8.91
C THR A 170 9.47 3.02 -7.58
N GLY A 171 8.58 3.79 -6.99
CA GLY A 171 7.83 3.38 -5.78
C GLY A 171 7.04 2.09 -6.00
N ALA A 172 6.34 1.96 -7.13
CA ALA A 172 5.61 0.74 -7.48
C ALA A 172 6.55 -0.47 -7.69
N LEU A 173 7.71 -0.26 -8.31
CA LEU A 173 8.72 -1.31 -8.50
C LEU A 173 9.29 -1.79 -7.15
N ILE A 174 9.70 -0.87 -6.28
CA ILE A 174 10.20 -1.21 -4.94
C ILE A 174 9.12 -1.93 -4.14
N TYR A 175 7.88 -1.46 -4.21
CA TYR A 175 6.75 -2.10 -3.54
C TYR A 175 6.49 -3.52 -4.04
N SER A 176 6.64 -3.75 -5.34
CA SER A 176 6.53 -5.09 -5.93
C SER A 176 7.59 -6.05 -5.41
N ILE A 177 8.84 -5.60 -5.30
CA ILE A 177 9.94 -6.38 -4.71
C ILE A 177 9.67 -6.64 -3.23
N TYR A 178 9.20 -5.63 -2.49
CA TYR A 178 8.81 -5.74 -1.08
C TYR A 178 7.72 -6.80 -0.87
N ILE A 179 6.70 -6.85 -1.73
CA ILE A 179 5.62 -7.85 -1.67
C ILE A 179 6.18 -9.25 -1.88
N LEU A 180 7.00 -9.46 -2.91
CA LEU A 180 7.63 -10.76 -3.18
C LEU A 180 8.58 -11.21 -2.05
N ALA A 181 9.29 -10.26 -1.43
CA ALA A 181 10.11 -10.52 -0.25
C ALA A 181 9.26 -10.94 0.96
N GLY A 182 8.10 -10.30 1.12
CA GLY A 182 7.13 -10.58 2.19
C GLY A 182 6.49 -11.96 2.10
N GLU A 183 6.25 -12.48 0.88
CA GLU A 183 5.66 -13.81 0.68
C GLU A 183 6.41 -14.93 1.44
N LYS A 184 7.73 -14.77 1.64
CA LYS A 184 8.58 -15.77 2.30
C LYS A 184 8.48 -15.73 3.82
N VAL A 185 8.26 -14.57 4.43
CA VAL A 185 8.34 -14.38 5.89
C VAL A 185 6.97 -14.27 6.55
N LEU A 186 5.98 -13.66 5.88
CA LEU A 186 4.64 -13.44 6.45
C LEU A 186 3.92 -14.70 6.92
N PRO A 187 3.97 -15.84 6.20
CA PRO A 187 3.32 -17.07 6.67
C PRO A 187 3.88 -17.62 8.00
N ARG A 188 5.15 -17.32 8.33
CA ARG A 188 5.81 -17.76 9.55
C ARG A 188 5.61 -16.81 10.73
N VAL A 189 5.61 -15.51 10.44
CA VAL A 189 5.62 -14.47 11.47
C VAL A 189 4.22 -13.94 11.76
N GLY A 190 3.36 -13.89 10.75
CA GLY A 190 2.07 -13.24 10.80
C GLY A 190 2.13 -11.74 10.46
N ALA A 191 0.97 -11.17 10.09
CA ALA A 191 0.90 -9.82 9.55
C ALA A 191 1.17 -8.73 10.60
N LEU A 192 0.63 -8.87 11.82
CA LEU A 192 0.78 -7.83 12.86
C LEU A 192 2.23 -7.69 13.34
N PRO A 193 2.96 -8.77 13.72
CA PRO A 193 4.37 -8.67 14.08
C PRO A 193 5.23 -8.14 12.93
N ALA A 194 4.97 -8.58 11.71
CA ALA A 194 5.71 -8.12 10.54
C ALA A 194 5.51 -6.62 10.29
N ALA A 195 4.25 -6.14 10.29
CA ALA A 195 3.95 -4.72 10.13
C ALA A 195 4.61 -3.87 11.23
N THR A 196 4.59 -4.34 12.48
CA THR A 196 5.21 -3.63 13.61
C THR A 196 6.71 -3.47 13.41
N VAL A 197 7.43 -4.55 13.08
CA VAL A 197 8.89 -4.50 12.87
C VAL A 197 9.24 -3.63 11.67
N VAL A 198 8.51 -3.76 10.56
CA VAL A 198 8.72 -2.95 9.35
C VAL A 198 8.54 -1.45 9.67
N MET A 199 7.45 -1.07 10.38
CA MET A 199 7.19 0.33 10.74
C MET A 199 8.27 0.88 11.67
N LEU A 200 8.68 0.14 12.70
CA LEU A 200 9.73 0.58 13.64
C LEU A 200 11.09 0.68 12.95
N SER A 201 11.41 -0.22 12.04
CA SER A 201 12.64 -0.16 11.25
C SER A 201 12.66 1.06 10.32
N ALA A 202 11.54 1.35 9.66
CA ALA A 202 11.40 2.56 8.86
C ALA A 202 11.49 3.83 9.72
N ALA A 203 10.87 3.82 10.92
CA ALA A 203 10.97 4.92 11.87
C ALA A 203 12.44 5.19 12.30
N ALA A 204 13.22 4.13 12.53
CA ALA A 204 14.62 4.27 12.89
C ALA A 204 15.45 4.94 11.77
N VAL A 205 15.24 4.54 10.51
CA VAL A 205 15.94 5.13 9.37
C VAL A 205 15.56 6.61 9.19
N TYR A 206 14.26 6.92 9.19
CA TYR A 206 13.83 8.32 9.07
C TYR A 206 14.18 9.15 10.29
N GLY A 207 14.21 8.55 11.50
CA GLY A 207 14.70 9.21 12.72
C GLY A 207 16.17 9.59 12.61
N GLY A 208 17.02 8.72 12.05
CA GLY A 208 18.41 9.03 11.74
C GLY A 208 18.54 10.17 10.72
N ALA A 209 17.70 10.16 9.67
CA ALA A 209 17.69 11.24 8.67
C ALA A 209 17.25 12.58 9.28
N VAL A 210 16.24 12.59 10.14
CA VAL A 210 15.77 13.79 10.86
C VAL A 210 16.85 14.29 11.83
N ALA A 211 17.53 13.40 12.55
CA ALA A 211 18.61 13.78 13.46
C ALA A 211 19.80 14.43 12.72
N ALA A 212 20.08 13.95 11.50
CA ALA A 212 21.17 14.49 10.68
C ALA A 212 20.82 15.82 10.00
N ALA A 213 19.59 15.98 9.51
CA ALA A 213 19.14 17.16 8.75
C ALA A 213 18.50 18.26 9.60
N GLY A 214 18.17 17.95 10.85
CA GLY A 214 17.33 18.78 11.71
C GLY A 214 15.83 18.51 11.49
N PRO A 215 15.01 18.54 12.57
CA PRO A 215 13.58 18.34 12.48
C PRO A 215 12.89 19.57 11.88
N ALA A 216 12.11 19.38 10.81
CA ALA A 216 11.13 20.36 10.33
C ALA A 216 9.73 19.83 10.73
N LEU A 217 9.36 20.07 11.99
CA LEU A 217 8.08 19.64 12.57
C LEU A 217 6.95 20.58 12.14
N PRO A 218 5.68 20.10 12.18
CA PRO A 218 4.56 20.98 11.91
C PRO A 218 4.53 22.19 12.85
N GLY A 219 4.43 23.39 12.28
CA GLY A 219 4.31 24.64 13.05
C GLY A 219 2.88 25.05 13.33
N SER A 220 1.90 24.36 12.74
CA SER A 220 0.47 24.71 12.80
C SER A 220 -0.39 23.52 13.25
N VAL A 221 -1.61 23.83 13.72
CA VAL A 221 -2.61 22.80 14.05
C VAL A 221 -2.98 21.99 12.79
N ALA A 222 -3.06 22.62 11.63
CA ALA A 222 -3.36 21.94 10.37
C ALA A 222 -2.27 20.94 9.99
N GLY A 223 -0.99 21.33 10.10
CA GLY A 223 0.15 20.44 9.86
C GLY A 223 0.18 19.24 10.80
N TRP A 224 -0.03 19.45 12.10
CA TRP A 224 -0.12 18.34 13.06
C TRP A 224 -1.34 17.43 12.79
N SER A 225 -2.49 18.00 12.46
CA SER A 225 -3.69 17.24 12.11
C SER A 225 -3.45 16.35 10.88
N ALA A 226 -2.79 16.88 9.85
CA ALA A 226 -2.45 16.13 8.65
C ALA A 226 -1.49 14.97 8.96
N VAL A 227 -0.43 15.20 9.72
CA VAL A 227 0.56 14.16 10.10
C VAL A 227 -0.10 13.08 10.98
N LEU A 228 -0.90 13.46 11.96
CA LEU A 228 -1.65 12.52 12.81
C LEU A 228 -2.68 11.72 12.00
N ALA A 229 -3.38 12.37 11.05
CA ALA A 229 -4.29 11.68 10.14
C ALA A 229 -3.56 10.63 9.29
N ILE A 230 -2.36 10.94 8.78
CA ILE A 230 -1.53 9.96 8.07
C ILE A 230 -1.15 8.79 8.99
N ALA A 231 -0.66 9.07 10.20
CA ALA A 231 -0.18 8.04 11.11
C ALA A 231 -1.30 7.13 11.63
N ILE A 232 -2.43 7.73 12.05
CA ILE A 232 -3.52 7.00 12.70
C ILE A 232 -4.52 6.48 11.66
N PHE A 233 -5.07 7.38 10.83
CA PHE A 233 -6.14 7.01 9.89
C PHE A 233 -5.58 6.29 8.67
N SER A 234 -4.58 6.88 7.99
CA SER A 234 -4.05 6.32 6.74
C SER A 234 -2.96 5.25 6.94
N THR A 235 -2.57 4.93 8.17
CA THR A 235 -1.60 3.86 8.43
C THR A 235 -2.16 2.85 9.42
N LEU A 236 -2.38 3.22 10.68
CA LEU A 236 -2.83 2.28 11.70
C LEU A 236 -4.21 1.69 11.39
N LEU A 237 -5.24 2.54 11.25
CA LEU A 237 -6.62 2.08 11.01
C LEU A 237 -6.76 1.42 9.63
N ALA A 238 -6.05 1.93 8.62
CA ALA A 238 -6.06 1.35 7.29
C ALA A 238 -5.47 -0.08 7.29
N ILE A 239 -4.33 -0.30 7.94
CA ILE A 239 -3.72 -1.63 8.07
C ILE A 239 -4.62 -2.56 8.89
N LEU A 240 -5.14 -2.12 10.04
CA LEU A 240 -6.04 -2.93 10.87
C LEU A 240 -7.34 -3.27 10.13
N GLY A 241 -7.89 -2.31 9.40
CA GLY A 241 -9.06 -2.51 8.54
C GLY A 241 -8.81 -3.55 7.46
N PHE A 242 -7.66 -3.44 6.76
CA PHE A 242 -7.25 -4.41 5.75
C PHE A 242 -7.12 -5.82 6.33
N LEU A 243 -6.42 -5.99 7.45
CA LEU A 243 -6.21 -7.29 8.09
C LEU A 243 -7.53 -7.93 8.54
N LYS A 244 -8.44 -7.15 9.16
CA LYS A 244 -9.77 -7.64 9.55
C LYS A 244 -10.66 -7.98 8.35
N GLY A 245 -10.60 -7.17 7.30
CA GLY A 245 -11.32 -7.43 6.06
C GLY A 245 -10.79 -8.68 5.35
N LEU A 246 -9.46 -8.84 5.29
CA LEU A 246 -8.78 -10.01 4.73
C LEU A 246 -9.16 -11.30 5.45
N GLU A 247 -9.22 -11.26 6.78
CA GLU A 247 -9.67 -12.39 7.61
C GLU A 247 -11.10 -12.82 7.28
N LYS A 248 -12.00 -11.84 7.07
CA LYS A 248 -13.43 -12.09 6.83
C LYS A 248 -13.78 -12.43 5.37
N LEU A 249 -13.07 -11.87 4.41
CA LEU A 249 -13.40 -11.99 2.97
C LEU A 249 -12.46 -12.96 2.23
N GLY A 250 -11.24 -13.13 2.74
CA GLY A 250 -10.16 -13.81 2.02
C GLY A 250 -9.43 -12.88 1.05
N ALA A 251 -8.29 -13.33 0.54
CA ALA A 251 -7.35 -12.49 -0.20
C ALA A 251 -7.93 -11.93 -1.51
N THR A 252 -8.67 -12.74 -2.27
CA THR A 252 -9.22 -12.35 -3.57
C THR A 252 -10.25 -11.22 -3.47
N ASP A 253 -11.22 -11.36 -2.54
CA ASP A 253 -12.26 -10.35 -2.37
C ASP A 253 -11.69 -9.08 -1.72
N ALA A 254 -10.79 -9.24 -0.72
CA ALA A 254 -10.14 -8.11 -0.08
C ALA A 254 -9.31 -7.29 -1.07
N SER A 255 -8.45 -7.92 -1.89
CA SER A 255 -7.64 -7.21 -2.89
C SER A 255 -8.48 -6.57 -3.99
N THR A 256 -9.60 -7.22 -4.41
CA THR A 256 -10.53 -6.63 -5.37
C THR A 256 -11.19 -5.37 -4.80
N LEU A 257 -11.66 -5.41 -3.55
CA LEU A 257 -12.28 -4.25 -2.90
C LEU A 257 -11.28 -3.14 -2.58
N SER A 258 -10.01 -3.46 -2.35
CA SER A 258 -8.95 -2.46 -2.15
C SER A 258 -8.71 -1.57 -3.37
N THR A 259 -9.19 -1.95 -4.56
CA THR A 259 -9.16 -1.06 -5.74
C THR A 259 -10.06 0.16 -5.62
N LEU A 260 -10.85 0.28 -4.54
CA LEU A 260 -11.51 1.53 -4.16
C LEU A 260 -10.52 2.63 -3.75
N GLU A 261 -9.32 2.28 -3.29
CA GLU A 261 -8.30 3.22 -2.82
C GLU A 261 -7.98 4.32 -3.84
N PRO A 262 -7.57 4.03 -5.10
CA PRO A 262 -7.30 5.11 -6.05
C PRO A 262 -8.55 5.91 -6.43
N LEU A 263 -9.74 5.33 -6.38
CA LEU A 263 -10.98 6.08 -6.59
C LEU A 263 -11.21 7.09 -5.47
N VAL A 264 -10.95 6.70 -4.22
CA VAL A 264 -10.98 7.61 -3.06
C VAL A 264 -9.92 8.69 -3.21
N THR A 265 -8.70 8.34 -3.61
CA THR A 265 -7.62 9.31 -3.82
C THR A 265 -8.02 10.35 -4.87
N ILE A 266 -8.51 9.93 -6.03
CA ILE A 266 -8.95 10.84 -7.11
C ILE A 266 -10.12 11.70 -6.65
N GLY A 267 -11.13 11.10 -6.02
CA GLY A 267 -12.29 11.82 -5.52
C GLY A 267 -11.92 12.90 -4.48
N LEU A 268 -11.05 12.55 -3.53
CA LEU A 268 -10.56 13.51 -2.54
C LEU A 268 -9.62 14.57 -3.15
N ALA A 269 -8.80 14.21 -4.13
CA ALA A 269 -7.95 15.17 -4.84
C ALA A 269 -8.78 16.24 -5.57
N LEU A 270 -9.87 15.83 -6.23
CA LEU A 270 -10.84 16.75 -6.83
C LEU A 270 -11.51 17.65 -5.78
N LEU A 271 -12.03 17.06 -4.69
CA LEU A 271 -12.86 17.78 -3.72
C LEU A 271 -12.07 18.65 -2.75
N VAL A 272 -10.87 18.19 -2.33
CA VAL A 272 -10.09 18.84 -1.27
C VAL A 272 -8.94 19.66 -1.82
N LEU A 273 -8.27 19.16 -2.86
CA LEU A 273 -7.09 19.81 -3.43
C LEU A 273 -7.42 20.65 -4.67
N GLY A 274 -8.65 20.56 -5.21
CA GLY A 274 -9.02 21.23 -6.45
C GLY A 274 -8.26 20.71 -7.68
N GLU A 275 -7.71 19.50 -7.61
CA GLU A 275 -7.02 18.88 -8.76
C GLU A 275 -8.05 18.63 -9.88
N THR A 276 -7.66 18.89 -11.12
CA THR A 276 -8.48 18.57 -12.30
C THR A 276 -8.10 17.19 -12.83
N VAL A 277 -9.10 16.42 -13.23
CA VAL A 277 -8.89 15.10 -13.83
C VAL A 277 -9.38 15.11 -15.27
N THR A 278 -8.51 14.76 -16.19
CA THR A 278 -8.85 14.73 -17.62
C THR A 278 -9.56 13.42 -18.00
N GLY A 279 -10.28 13.42 -19.14
CA GLY A 279 -10.90 12.20 -19.67
C GLY A 279 -9.88 11.08 -19.94
N LEU A 280 -8.65 11.42 -20.36
CA LEU A 280 -7.56 10.45 -20.56
C LEU A 280 -7.10 9.83 -19.25
N GLN A 281 -6.99 10.62 -18.16
CA GLN A 281 -6.67 10.09 -16.83
C GLN A 281 -7.76 9.15 -16.33
N LEU A 282 -9.04 9.48 -16.53
CA LEU A 282 -10.14 8.60 -16.15
C LEU A 282 -10.13 7.29 -16.95
N ALA A 283 -9.94 7.37 -18.27
CA ALA A 283 -9.87 6.19 -19.13
C ALA A 283 -8.66 5.31 -18.76
N GLY A 284 -7.48 5.91 -18.56
CA GLY A 284 -6.27 5.22 -18.14
C GLY A 284 -6.41 4.59 -16.76
N GLY A 285 -6.97 5.32 -15.79
CA GLY A 285 -7.25 4.81 -14.45
C GLY A 285 -8.23 3.63 -14.46
N ALA A 286 -9.32 3.72 -15.23
CA ALA A 286 -10.27 2.62 -15.40
C ALA A 286 -9.59 1.37 -15.98
N LEU A 287 -8.71 1.55 -16.96
CA LEU A 287 -7.98 0.45 -17.58
C LEU A 287 -6.99 -0.21 -16.62
N ILE A 288 -6.25 0.59 -15.81
CA ILE A 288 -5.38 0.08 -14.74
C ILE A 288 -6.20 -0.73 -13.75
N LEU A 289 -7.31 -0.19 -13.25
CA LEU A 289 -8.14 -0.86 -12.25
C LEU A 289 -8.75 -2.15 -12.77
N ALA A 290 -9.23 -2.17 -14.03
CA ALA A 290 -9.73 -3.38 -14.66
C ALA A 290 -8.65 -4.47 -14.75
N ALA A 291 -7.44 -4.10 -15.17
CA ALA A 291 -6.29 -5.00 -15.24
C ALA A 291 -5.92 -5.55 -13.84
N VAL A 292 -5.86 -4.69 -12.83
CA VAL A 292 -5.55 -5.08 -11.43
C VAL A 292 -6.60 -6.02 -10.88
N ILE A 293 -7.89 -5.73 -11.06
CA ILE A 293 -9.00 -6.59 -10.64
C ILE A 293 -8.89 -7.96 -11.30
N TYR A 294 -8.59 -7.98 -12.61
CA TYR A 294 -8.39 -9.24 -13.33
C TYR A 294 -7.22 -10.05 -12.75
N LEU A 295 -6.06 -9.42 -12.54
CA LEU A 295 -4.87 -10.07 -11.98
C LEU A 295 -5.12 -10.58 -10.55
N ALA A 296 -5.81 -9.80 -9.71
CA ALA A 296 -6.16 -10.17 -8.35
C ALA A 296 -7.06 -11.42 -8.30
N ARG A 297 -8.07 -11.48 -9.18
CA ARG A 297 -9.02 -12.61 -9.23
C ARG A 297 -8.39 -13.91 -9.76
N HIS A 298 -7.48 -13.81 -10.72
CA HIS A 298 -6.89 -14.97 -11.41
C HIS A 298 -5.47 -15.30 -10.93
N GLY A 299 -4.86 -14.46 -10.10
CA GLY A 299 -3.55 -14.70 -9.48
C GLY A 299 -3.53 -15.87 -8.50
N ALA A 300 -4.60 -16.03 -7.73
CA ALA A 300 -4.73 -17.08 -6.72
C ALA A 300 -4.88 -18.51 -7.29
N GLN A 301 -5.22 -18.67 -8.57
CA GLN A 301 -5.40 -19.99 -9.19
C GLN A 301 -4.08 -20.66 -9.58
N ALA A 302 -2.99 -19.90 -9.77
CA ALA A 302 -1.70 -20.44 -10.21
C ALA A 302 -0.83 -21.01 -9.09
N VAL A 303 -1.25 -20.95 -7.85
CA VAL A 303 -0.58 -21.60 -6.71
C VAL A 303 -1.10 -23.03 -6.48
N ARG A 304 -2.14 -23.44 -7.25
CA ARG A 304 -2.81 -24.74 -7.09
C ARG A 304 -2.46 -25.78 -8.17
N ASP A 305 -1.81 -25.37 -9.25
CA ASP A 305 -1.28 -26.24 -10.31
C ASP A 305 0.25 -26.25 -10.31
#